data_52d021cd89616067d2b45dd32b27706a
#
_entry.id   52d021cd89616067d2b45dd32b27706a
#
_cell.length_a   1.000
_cell.length_b   1.000
_cell.length_c   1.000
_cell.angle_alpha   90.00
_cell.angle_beta   90.00
_cell.angle_gamma   90.00
#
_symmetry.space_group_name_H-M   'P 1'
#
loop_
_entity.id
_entity.type
_entity.pdbx_description
1 polymer ?
#
loop_
_entity_poly.entity_id
_entity_poly.type
_entity_poly.pdbx_seq_one_letter_code
_entity_poly.pdbx_strand_id
1 'polypeptide(L)'
;MHFGDLTWVELRQHTAKVVVMPIASLEQHGQHLPLLTDTMIGGEIARRAEAELAAEALFLPLLWIGSSHHHLPFATVSLSSTLYIAVLKEMIECVMHAGFTRIFLLNAHGGNEGPGTLALQQLQLKHSGDNPDLWLAFSSWFGGIARVQISQIEALEQKFVTHACELETSAVLRMRPELVHMDLAHGTNFEFDSEFQTPDASGPSRVFVPRSFDQITKSGALGHPETATVEKGEAILQVATREVVAFVREFKRWPARIKLPE
;
A
#
# COMPACT_ATOMS: atom_id res chain seq x y z
N MET A 1 -14.65 8.00 8.18
CA MET A 1 -16.06 7.83 7.71
C MET A 1 -16.03 7.04 6.41
N HIS A 2 -16.82 5.98 6.34
CA HIS A 2 -16.82 5.10 5.17
C HIS A 2 -17.61 5.71 4.01
N PHE A 3 -17.01 5.77 2.83
CA PHE A 3 -17.60 6.39 1.63
C PHE A 3 -18.90 5.67 1.20
N GLY A 4 -18.92 4.35 1.28
CA GLY A 4 -20.02 3.50 0.89
C GLY A 4 -21.25 3.54 1.82
N ASP A 5 -21.11 4.10 3.01
CA ASP A 5 -22.23 4.22 3.97
C ASP A 5 -23.08 5.47 3.73
N LEU A 6 -22.62 6.37 2.85
CA LEU A 6 -23.31 7.62 2.53
C LEU A 6 -24.25 7.45 1.32
N THR A 7 -25.39 8.08 1.39
CA THR A 7 -26.20 8.31 0.20
C THR A 7 -25.50 9.33 -0.72
N TRP A 8 -25.86 9.34 -2.01
CA TRP A 8 -25.27 10.29 -2.95
C TRP A 8 -25.56 11.76 -2.58
N VAL A 9 -26.64 12.05 -1.85
CA VAL A 9 -27.00 13.39 -1.36
C VAL A 9 -26.08 13.82 -0.21
N GLU A 10 -25.83 12.91 0.74
CA GLU A 10 -24.91 13.16 1.85
C GLU A 10 -23.46 13.31 1.36
N LEU A 11 -23.07 12.48 0.37
CA LEU A 11 -21.71 12.52 -0.20
C LEU A 11 -21.35 13.92 -0.73
N ARG A 12 -22.30 14.61 -1.37
CA ARG A 12 -22.11 15.97 -1.89
C ARG A 12 -21.77 17.02 -0.82
N GLN A 13 -22.10 16.76 0.44
CA GLN A 13 -21.80 17.66 1.57
C GLN A 13 -20.37 17.48 2.07
N HIS A 14 -19.64 16.50 1.54
CA HIS A 14 -18.31 16.10 2.01
C HIS A 14 -17.19 16.31 0.99
N THR A 15 -17.42 17.01 -0.11
CA THR A 15 -16.46 17.17 -1.21
C THR A 15 -15.15 17.90 -0.81
N ALA A 16 -15.13 18.61 0.31
CA ALA A 16 -13.93 19.20 0.90
C ALA A 16 -13.04 18.20 1.69
N LYS A 17 -13.49 16.96 1.87
CA LYS A 17 -12.70 15.92 2.53
C LYS A 17 -11.71 15.27 1.56
N VAL A 18 -10.66 14.66 2.13
CA VAL A 18 -9.78 13.77 1.38
C VAL A 18 -10.50 12.43 1.14
N VAL A 19 -10.42 11.90 -0.08
CA VAL A 19 -10.82 10.53 -0.34
C VAL A 19 -9.59 9.63 -0.26
N VAL A 20 -9.58 8.71 0.68
CA VAL A 20 -8.58 7.65 0.80
C VAL A 20 -9.09 6.41 0.10
N MET A 21 -8.33 5.91 -0.84
CA MET A 21 -8.61 4.69 -1.59
C MET A 21 -7.56 3.63 -1.25
N PRO A 22 -7.86 2.69 -0.32
CA PRO A 22 -6.94 1.60 -0.01
C PRO A 22 -6.88 0.62 -1.18
N ILE A 23 -5.67 0.24 -1.59
CA ILE A 23 -5.41 -0.72 -2.67
C ILE A 23 -4.41 -1.78 -2.22
N ALA A 24 -4.66 -3.03 -2.59
CA ALA A 24 -3.89 -4.18 -2.12
C ALA A 24 -3.73 -5.24 -3.23
N SER A 25 -3.53 -6.49 -2.85
CA SER A 25 -3.49 -7.63 -3.76
C SER A 25 -4.05 -8.90 -3.11
N LEU A 26 -4.22 -9.94 -3.93
CA LEU A 26 -4.47 -11.31 -3.52
C LEU A 26 -3.41 -12.20 -4.18
N GLU A 27 -2.37 -12.51 -3.42
CA GLU A 27 -1.19 -13.22 -3.92
C GLU A 27 -0.54 -14.09 -2.85
N GLN A 28 0.33 -15.01 -3.26
CA GLN A 28 1.10 -15.83 -2.35
C GLN A 28 1.96 -14.99 -1.40
N HIS A 29 2.05 -15.41 -0.15
CA HIS A 29 2.92 -14.84 0.88
C HIS A 29 3.66 -15.95 1.63
N GLY A 30 4.51 -16.68 0.92
CA GLY A 30 5.18 -17.87 1.46
C GLY A 30 4.23 -19.02 1.72
N GLN A 31 4.72 -20.02 2.44
CA GLN A 31 3.94 -21.18 2.84
C GLN A 31 3.17 -20.97 4.15
N HIS A 32 3.43 -19.86 4.84
CA HIS A 32 3.01 -19.61 6.21
C HIS A 32 1.93 -18.53 6.35
N LEU A 33 1.70 -17.69 5.32
CA LEU A 33 0.70 -16.62 5.34
C LEU A 33 -0.43 -16.84 4.32
N PRO A 34 -1.63 -16.32 4.60
CA PRO A 34 -2.74 -16.42 3.66
C PRO A 34 -2.54 -15.53 2.43
N LEU A 35 -3.19 -15.87 1.32
CA LEU A 35 -3.14 -15.10 0.07
C LEU A 35 -3.66 -13.65 0.22
N LEU A 36 -4.50 -13.39 1.23
CA LEU A 36 -5.07 -12.06 1.52
C LEU A 36 -4.18 -11.18 2.42
N THR A 37 -2.91 -11.49 2.61
CA THR A 37 -2.01 -10.79 3.54
C THR A 37 -2.00 -9.27 3.30
N ASP A 38 -1.75 -8.81 2.09
CA ASP A 38 -1.76 -7.38 1.73
C ASP A 38 -3.12 -6.73 2.00
N THR A 39 -4.19 -7.43 1.61
CA THR A 39 -5.57 -6.98 1.83
C THR A 39 -5.90 -6.84 3.31
N MET A 40 -5.42 -7.75 4.15
CA MET A 40 -5.63 -7.71 5.59
C MET A 40 -4.85 -6.58 6.24
N ILE A 41 -3.57 -6.42 5.91
CA ILE A 41 -2.72 -5.37 6.48
C ILE A 41 -3.21 -3.99 6.03
N GLY A 42 -3.40 -3.78 4.73
CA GLY A 42 -3.90 -2.53 4.19
C GLY A 42 -5.29 -2.16 4.71
N GLY A 43 -6.17 -3.16 4.84
CA GLY A 43 -7.51 -3.01 5.41
C GLY A 43 -7.49 -2.59 6.88
N GLU A 44 -6.62 -3.18 7.70
CA GLU A 44 -6.51 -2.84 9.12
C GLU A 44 -5.92 -1.44 9.33
N ILE A 45 -4.88 -1.06 8.56
CA ILE A 45 -4.32 0.29 8.61
C ILE A 45 -5.40 1.32 8.19
N ALA A 46 -6.13 1.06 7.10
CA ALA A 46 -7.19 1.93 6.65
C ALA A 46 -8.31 2.06 7.69
N ARG A 47 -8.76 0.95 8.30
CA ARG A 47 -9.79 0.93 9.35
C ARG A 47 -9.37 1.74 10.59
N ARG A 48 -8.12 1.58 11.05
CA ARG A 48 -7.59 2.35 12.19
C ARG A 48 -7.53 3.84 11.85
N ALA A 49 -7.00 4.19 10.66
CA ALA A 49 -6.91 5.57 10.21
C ALA A 49 -8.30 6.21 10.00
N GLU A 50 -9.27 5.47 9.46
CA GLU A 50 -10.64 5.94 9.30
C GLU A 50 -11.29 6.33 10.63
N ALA A 51 -11.06 5.55 11.70
CA ALA A 51 -11.59 5.85 13.03
C ALA A 51 -11.08 7.20 13.57
N GLU A 52 -9.85 7.59 13.24
CA GLU A 52 -9.24 8.85 13.67
C GLU A 52 -9.54 10.04 12.74
N LEU A 53 -9.90 9.78 11.48
CA LEU A 53 -10.02 10.78 10.41
C LEU A 53 -11.47 11.08 9.99
N ALA A 54 -12.45 10.75 10.83
CA ALA A 54 -13.87 10.89 10.47
C ALA A 54 -14.27 12.32 10.03
N ALA A 55 -13.61 13.36 10.58
CA ALA A 55 -13.83 14.74 10.20
C ALA A 55 -13.08 15.18 8.93
N GLU A 56 -11.95 14.50 8.60
CA GLU A 56 -11.01 14.92 7.57
C GLU A 56 -11.14 14.15 6.26
N ALA A 57 -11.53 12.87 6.33
CA ALA A 57 -11.47 11.96 5.18
C ALA A 57 -12.69 11.04 5.05
N LEU A 58 -12.90 10.56 3.83
CA LEU A 58 -13.77 9.45 3.47
C LEU A 58 -12.90 8.30 2.97
N PHE A 59 -13.22 7.08 3.38
CA PHE A 59 -12.50 5.87 2.96
C PHE A 59 -13.35 5.04 2.01
N LEU A 60 -12.84 4.76 0.82
CA LEU A 60 -13.45 3.80 -0.11
C LEU A 60 -13.26 2.36 0.42
N PRO A 61 -14.13 1.42 0.01
CA PRO A 61 -13.85 0.00 0.19
C PRO A 61 -12.50 -0.36 -0.39
N LEU A 62 -11.73 -1.19 0.31
CA LEU A 62 -10.42 -1.62 -0.16
C LEU A 62 -10.52 -2.41 -1.47
N LEU A 63 -9.70 -2.05 -2.46
CA LEU A 63 -9.54 -2.79 -3.70
C LEU A 63 -8.54 -3.93 -3.46
N TRP A 64 -9.06 -5.15 -3.34
CA TRP A 64 -8.30 -6.35 -3.00
C TRP A 64 -7.51 -6.97 -4.16
N ILE A 65 -7.76 -6.59 -5.40
CA ILE A 65 -7.07 -7.09 -6.59
C ILE A 65 -6.04 -6.07 -7.06
N GLY A 66 -4.83 -6.55 -7.34
CA GLY A 66 -3.69 -5.72 -7.73
C GLY A 66 -2.97 -6.20 -8.99
N SER A 67 -1.79 -5.66 -9.23
CA SER A 67 -0.85 -6.04 -10.29
C SER A 67 0.24 -6.95 -9.75
N SER A 68 -0.01 -8.26 -9.74
CA SER A 68 0.79 -9.29 -9.06
C SER A 68 1.30 -10.40 -9.99
N HIS A 69 1.47 -10.14 -11.29
CA HIS A 69 1.87 -11.18 -12.26
C HIS A 69 3.23 -11.80 -11.97
N HIS A 70 4.10 -11.13 -11.22
CA HIS A 70 5.37 -11.68 -10.76
C HIS A 70 5.22 -12.83 -9.75
N HIS A 71 4.01 -13.07 -9.24
CA HIS A 71 3.66 -14.21 -8.38
C HIS A 71 2.93 -15.36 -9.11
N LEU A 72 2.71 -15.27 -10.43
CA LEU A 72 2.00 -16.30 -11.21
C LEU A 72 2.57 -17.72 -11.09
N PRO A 73 3.90 -17.93 -10.94
CA PRO A 73 4.44 -19.27 -10.73
C PRO A 73 3.98 -19.96 -9.44
N PHE A 74 3.48 -19.19 -8.48
CA PHE A 74 2.86 -19.70 -7.24
C PHE A 74 1.32 -19.60 -7.33
N ALA A 75 0.70 -18.77 -6.48
CA ALA A 75 -0.74 -18.52 -6.53
C ALA A 75 -1.04 -17.03 -6.39
N THR A 76 -1.81 -16.49 -7.32
CA THR A 76 -2.29 -15.10 -7.29
C THR A 76 -3.56 -14.94 -8.12
N VAL A 77 -4.40 -13.96 -7.76
CA VAL A 77 -5.46 -13.44 -8.63
C VAL A 77 -5.12 -11.99 -8.94
N SER A 78 -4.72 -11.73 -10.17
CA SER A 78 -4.06 -10.50 -10.56
C SER A 78 -4.61 -9.93 -11.86
N LEU A 79 -4.57 -8.62 -12.00
CA LEU A 79 -4.73 -7.92 -13.28
C LEU A 79 -3.36 -7.68 -13.92
N SER A 80 -3.33 -7.61 -15.25
CA SER A 80 -2.13 -7.06 -15.92
C SER A 80 -1.94 -5.59 -15.52
N SER A 81 -0.70 -5.12 -15.50
CA SER A 81 -0.40 -3.71 -15.14
C SER A 81 -1.20 -2.72 -16.00
N THR A 82 -1.35 -2.99 -17.30
CA THR A 82 -2.15 -2.15 -18.22
C THR A 82 -3.61 -2.08 -17.81
N LEU A 83 -4.22 -3.24 -17.49
CA LEU A 83 -5.62 -3.28 -17.06
C LEU A 83 -5.79 -2.64 -15.67
N TYR A 84 -4.85 -2.85 -14.77
CA TYR A 84 -4.87 -2.27 -13.43
C TYR A 84 -4.79 -0.73 -13.47
N ILE A 85 -3.92 -0.16 -14.32
CA ILE A 85 -3.87 1.28 -14.58
C ILE A 85 -5.25 1.80 -15.05
N ALA A 86 -5.90 1.09 -15.98
CA ALA A 86 -7.22 1.49 -16.46
C ALA A 86 -8.27 1.47 -15.33
N VAL A 87 -8.30 0.39 -14.53
CA VAL A 87 -9.22 0.27 -13.39
C VAL A 87 -9.03 1.41 -12.39
N LEU A 88 -7.79 1.71 -11.99
CA LEU A 88 -7.50 2.81 -11.06
C LEU A 88 -7.96 4.16 -11.63
N LYS A 89 -7.71 4.42 -12.91
CA LYS A 89 -8.11 5.67 -13.55
C LYS A 89 -9.63 5.84 -13.56
N GLU A 90 -10.37 4.82 -13.98
CA GLU A 90 -11.84 4.86 -13.99
C GLU A 90 -12.41 5.10 -12.58
N MET A 91 -11.89 4.41 -11.57
CA MET A 91 -12.34 4.60 -10.18
C MET A 91 -12.06 6.03 -9.68
N ILE A 92 -10.87 6.56 -9.95
CA ILE A 92 -10.50 7.91 -9.54
C ILE A 92 -11.35 8.95 -10.28
N GLU A 93 -11.58 8.79 -11.57
CA GLU A 93 -12.44 9.69 -12.34
C GLU A 93 -13.89 9.72 -11.82
N CYS A 94 -14.44 8.57 -11.40
CA CYS A 94 -15.74 8.53 -10.74
C CYS A 94 -15.75 9.36 -9.44
N VAL A 95 -14.69 9.27 -8.63
CA VAL A 95 -14.55 10.08 -7.42
C VAL A 95 -14.43 11.58 -7.74
N MET A 96 -13.68 11.92 -8.80
CA MET A 96 -13.58 13.30 -9.29
C MET A 96 -14.92 13.83 -9.79
N HIS A 97 -15.69 13.02 -10.53
CA HIS A 97 -17.04 13.38 -10.98
C HIS A 97 -18.02 13.63 -9.81
N ALA A 98 -17.80 12.99 -8.67
CA ALA A 98 -18.56 13.25 -7.44
C ALA A 98 -18.15 14.57 -6.77
N GLY A 99 -17.13 15.30 -7.29
CA GLY A 99 -16.70 16.62 -6.84
C GLY A 99 -15.49 16.64 -5.92
N PHE A 100 -14.80 15.52 -5.74
CA PHE A 100 -13.60 15.45 -4.90
C PHE A 100 -12.35 15.84 -5.68
N THR A 101 -11.48 16.62 -5.04
CA THR A 101 -10.22 17.11 -5.63
C THR A 101 -8.97 16.67 -4.88
N ARG A 102 -9.11 15.95 -3.77
CA ARG A 102 -7.99 15.37 -2.99
C ARG A 102 -8.19 13.88 -2.83
N ILE A 103 -7.39 13.10 -3.56
CA ILE A 103 -7.52 11.64 -3.61
C ILE A 103 -6.16 11.02 -3.27
N PHE A 104 -6.15 10.12 -2.28
CA PHE A 104 -4.96 9.42 -1.81
C PHE A 104 -5.10 7.92 -2.01
N LEU A 105 -4.22 7.33 -2.81
CA LEU A 105 -4.06 5.88 -2.93
C LEU A 105 -3.16 5.38 -1.80
N LEU A 106 -3.75 4.70 -0.81
CA LEU A 106 -3.03 4.02 0.26
C LEU A 106 -2.73 2.59 -0.19
N ASN A 107 -1.48 2.35 -0.57
CA ASN A 107 -1.06 1.08 -1.15
C ASN A 107 -0.53 0.10 -0.10
N ALA A 108 -0.91 -1.16 -0.26
CA ALA A 108 -0.42 -2.28 0.57
C ALA A 108 0.34 -3.35 -0.23
N HIS A 109 0.61 -3.16 -1.53
CA HIS A 109 1.25 -4.15 -2.39
C HIS A 109 2.35 -3.54 -3.27
N GLY A 110 3.55 -4.14 -3.26
CA GLY A 110 4.70 -3.62 -4.02
C GLY A 110 4.48 -3.56 -5.53
N GLY A 111 3.81 -4.54 -6.11
CA GLY A 111 3.51 -4.59 -7.54
C GLY A 111 2.57 -3.49 -8.04
N ASN A 112 1.87 -2.82 -7.14
CA ASN A 112 0.99 -1.69 -7.48
C ASN A 112 1.74 -0.36 -7.63
N GLU A 113 2.99 -0.23 -7.18
CA GLU A 113 3.71 1.06 -7.13
C GLU A 113 3.90 1.67 -8.52
N GLY A 114 4.42 0.90 -9.45
CA GLY A 114 4.60 1.36 -10.84
C GLY A 114 3.27 1.72 -11.52
N PRO A 115 2.31 0.79 -11.60
CA PRO A 115 1.00 1.05 -12.19
C PRO A 115 0.22 2.19 -11.50
N GLY A 116 0.25 2.24 -10.16
CA GLY A 116 -0.46 3.25 -9.38
C GLY A 116 0.08 4.66 -9.64
N THR A 117 1.39 4.84 -9.59
CA THR A 117 2.02 6.15 -9.86
C THR A 117 1.80 6.59 -11.31
N LEU A 118 1.89 5.66 -12.28
CA LEU A 118 1.62 5.98 -13.68
C LEU A 118 0.15 6.37 -13.93
N ALA A 119 -0.80 5.69 -13.27
CA ALA A 119 -2.21 6.07 -13.33
C ALA A 119 -2.44 7.51 -12.87
N LEU A 120 -1.85 7.90 -11.73
CA LEU A 120 -1.97 9.26 -11.21
C LEU A 120 -1.31 10.30 -12.13
N GLN A 121 -0.14 10.01 -12.69
CA GLN A 121 0.53 10.89 -13.65
C GLN A 121 -0.33 11.14 -14.90
N GLN A 122 -0.93 10.08 -15.46
CA GLN A 122 -1.80 10.19 -16.64
C GLN A 122 -3.07 11.01 -16.34
N LEU A 123 -3.67 10.81 -15.15
CA LEU A 123 -4.85 11.58 -14.73
C LEU A 123 -4.49 13.05 -14.48
N GLN A 124 -3.38 13.32 -13.83
CA GLN A 124 -2.92 14.69 -13.60
C GLN A 124 -2.72 15.45 -14.92
N LEU A 125 -2.06 14.80 -15.91
CA LEU A 125 -1.86 15.40 -17.24
C LEU A 125 -3.19 15.63 -17.98
N LYS A 126 -4.12 14.67 -17.89
CA LYS A 126 -5.44 14.77 -18.55
C LYS A 126 -6.29 15.92 -17.98
N HIS A 127 -6.24 16.14 -16.67
CA HIS A 127 -7.15 17.05 -15.96
C HIS A 127 -6.49 18.35 -15.48
N SER A 128 -5.20 18.60 -15.78
CA SER A 128 -4.46 19.76 -15.30
C SER A 128 -5.04 21.11 -15.76
N GLY A 129 -5.66 21.15 -16.93
CA GLY A 129 -6.31 22.34 -17.47
C GLY A 129 -7.69 22.61 -16.86
N ASP A 130 -8.48 21.56 -16.71
CA ASP A 130 -9.90 21.65 -16.31
C ASP A 130 -10.09 21.63 -14.79
N ASN A 131 -9.15 21.02 -14.07
CA ASN A 131 -9.21 20.89 -12.61
C ASN A 131 -7.86 21.26 -11.98
N PRO A 132 -7.52 22.56 -11.91
CA PRO A 132 -6.23 23.01 -11.39
C PRO A 132 -6.04 22.74 -9.88
N ASP A 133 -7.12 22.43 -9.17
CA ASP A 133 -7.12 22.17 -7.72
C ASP A 133 -7.04 20.68 -7.39
N LEU A 134 -6.87 19.84 -8.42
CA LEU A 134 -6.75 18.38 -8.25
C LEU A 134 -5.40 18.01 -7.65
N TRP A 135 -5.47 17.28 -6.54
CA TRP A 135 -4.33 16.66 -5.88
C TRP A 135 -4.50 15.14 -5.83
N LEU A 136 -3.61 14.43 -6.48
CA LEU A 136 -3.54 12.97 -6.47
C LEU A 136 -2.27 12.54 -5.75
N ALA A 137 -2.40 11.72 -4.72
CA ALA A 137 -1.28 11.21 -3.94
C ALA A 137 -1.26 9.68 -3.93
N PHE A 138 -0.06 9.11 -3.87
CA PHE A 138 0.19 7.68 -3.74
C PHE A 138 1.27 7.45 -2.70
N SER A 139 1.06 6.48 -1.80
CA SER A 139 2.12 5.97 -0.94
C SER A 139 1.83 4.55 -0.47
N SER A 140 2.89 3.73 -0.39
CA SER A 140 2.85 2.44 0.28
C SER A 140 3.07 2.62 1.79
N TRP A 141 2.34 1.86 2.62
CA TRP A 141 2.52 1.92 4.07
C TRP A 141 3.94 1.49 4.48
N PHE A 142 4.53 0.57 3.75
CA PHE A 142 5.83 -0.06 4.07
C PHE A 142 7.03 0.66 3.44
N GLY A 143 7.01 0.88 2.14
CA GLY A 143 8.12 1.46 1.36
C GLY A 143 8.07 2.98 1.19
N GLY A 144 6.97 3.61 1.62
CA GLY A 144 6.69 5.03 1.46
C GLY A 144 6.48 5.75 2.79
N ILE A 145 5.21 6.01 3.10
CA ILE A 145 4.79 6.95 4.15
C ILE A 145 5.32 6.64 5.55
N ALA A 146 5.44 5.36 5.93
CA ALA A 146 5.90 4.95 7.25
C ALA A 146 7.29 4.26 7.26
N ARG A 147 7.98 4.22 6.14
CA ARG A 147 9.25 3.49 5.99
C ARG A 147 10.28 3.83 7.06
N VAL A 148 10.55 5.12 7.25
CA VAL A 148 11.58 5.59 8.18
C VAL A 148 11.19 5.23 9.61
N GLN A 149 9.95 5.49 9.99
CA GLN A 149 9.44 5.25 11.34
C GLN A 149 9.39 3.76 11.68
N ILE A 150 9.02 2.90 10.70
CA ILE A 150 9.04 1.46 10.88
C ILE A 150 10.48 0.97 11.09
N SER A 151 11.45 1.45 10.31
CA SER A 151 12.86 1.05 10.47
C SER A 151 13.46 1.44 11.83
N GLN A 152 12.84 2.36 12.55
CA GLN A 152 13.23 2.78 13.90
C GLN A 152 12.61 1.91 15.03
N ILE A 153 11.74 0.96 14.71
CA ILE A 153 11.22 0.02 15.70
C ILE A 153 12.38 -0.90 16.13
N GLU A 154 12.85 -0.73 17.36
CA GLU A 154 14.03 -1.43 17.88
C GLU A 154 13.89 -2.96 17.87
N ALA A 155 12.69 -3.44 18.16
CA ALA A 155 12.39 -4.88 18.22
C ALA A 155 12.51 -5.61 16.88
N LEU A 156 12.49 -4.90 15.73
CA LEU A 156 12.61 -5.52 14.42
C LEU A 156 14.05 -5.92 14.13
N GLU A 157 14.23 -7.15 13.73
CA GLU A 157 15.50 -7.68 13.21
C GLU A 157 15.68 -7.24 11.76
N GLN A 158 14.61 -7.33 10.96
CA GLN A 158 14.56 -6.85 9.59
C GLN A 158 14.03 -5.41 9.55
N LYS A 159 14.82 -4.47 9.01
CA LYS A 159 14.49 -3.04 8.99
C LYS A 159 13.67 -2.59 7.77
N PHE A 160 13.48 -3.46 6.80
CA PHE A 160 12.78 -3.17 5.55
C PHE A 160 11.79 -4.28 5.22
N VAL A 161 10.68 -3.92 4.58
CA VAL A 161 9.76 -4.92 4.04
C VAL A 161 10.39 -5.54 2.79
N THR A 162 10.38 -6.86 2.75
CA THR A 162 10.68 -7.63 1.53
C THR A 162 9.40 -8.28 1.02
N HIS A 163 9.17 -9.57 1.28
CA HIS A 163 7.92 -10.23 0.92
C HIS A 163 7.65 -11.42 1.84
N ALA A 164 6.46 -11.51 2.40
CA ALA A 164 6.09 -12.51 3.40
C ALA A 164 7.12 -12.57 4.55
N CYS A 165 7.66 -11.42 4.92
CA CYS A 165 8.81 -11.24 5.80
C CYS A 165 8.39 -11.07 7.28
N GLU A 166 9.36 -10.77 8.15
CA GLU A 166 9.14 -10.50 9.57
C GLU A 166 7.99 -9.50 9.80
N LEU A 167 7.97 -8.40 9.01
CA LEU A 167 7.00 -7.32 9.22
C LEU A 167 5.57 -7.76 8.88
N GLU A 168 5.38 -8.36 7.73
CA GLU A 168 4.05 -8.81 7.28
C GLU A 168 3.56 -9.98 8.12
N THR A 169 4.45 -10.94 8.42
CA THR A 169 4.12 -12.07 9.30
C THR A 169 3.71 -11.58 10.69
N SER A 170 4.43 -10.61 11.26
CA SER A 170 4.07 -10.02 12.56
C SER A 170 2.71 -9.33 12.53
N ALA A 171 2.43 -8.55 11.45
CA ALA A 171 1.15 -7.87 11.31
C ALA A 171 -0.01 -8.87 11.21
N VAL A 172 0.13 -9.97 10.44
CA VAL A 172 -0.92 -10.99 10.35
C VAL A 172 -1.06 -11.77 11.66
N LEU A 173 0.04 -12.12 12.34
CA LEU A 173 0.01 -12.72 13.68
C LEU A 173 -0.78 -11.87 14.68
N ARG A 174 -0.65 -10.55 14.60
CA ARG A 174 -1.41 -9.63 15.49
C ARG A 174 -2.90 -9.62 15.17
N MET A 175 -3.28 -9.77 13.91
CA MET A 175 -4.68 -9.66 13.46
C MET A 175 -5.40 -11.00 13.44
N ARG A 176 -4.75 -12.03 12.91
CA ARG A 176 -5.34 -13.33 12.60
C ARG A 176 -4.31 -14.47 12.83
N PRO A 177 -3.88 -14.70 14.07
CA PRO A 177 -2.86 -15.70 14.38
C PRO A 177 -3.23 -17.11 13.91
N GLU A 178 -4.52 -17.42 13.85
CA GLU A 178 -5.03 -18.72 13.40
C GLU A 178 -4.82 -19.01 11.90
N LEU A 179 -4.44 -17.98 11.11
CA LEU A 179 -4.13 -18.11 9.69
C LEU A 179 -2.62 -18.20 9.41
N VAL A 180 -1.78 -18.14 10.45
CA VAL A 180 -0.31 -18.15 10.30
C VAL A 180 0.25 -19.51 10.70
N HIS A 181 1.00 -20.12 9.81
CA HIS A 181 1.68 -21.40 10.01
C HIS A 181 3.16 -21.17 10.32
N MET A 182 3.47 -20.78 11.58
CA MET A 182 4.84 -20.41 11.98
C MET A 182 5.86 -21.54 11.79
N ASP A 183 5.45 -22.80 11.83
CA ASP A 183 6.27 -23.97 11.52
C ASP A 183 6.74 -24.01 10.05
N LEU A 184 6.08 -23.27 9.17
CA LEU A 184 6.43 -23.13 7.76
C LEU A 184 7.04 -21.75 7.44
N ALA A 185 7.27 -20.88 8.44
CA ALA A 185 7.79 -19.54 8.28
C ALA A 185 9.32 -19.58 8.01
N HIS A 186 9.69 -19.78 6.76
CA HIS A 186 11.08 -19.80 6.31
C HIS A 186 11.26 -18.90 5.09
N GLY A 187 12.00 -17.81 5.28
CA GLY A 187 12.38 -16.92 4.19
C GLY A 187 13.60 -17.43 3.42
N THR A 188 13.72 -16.97 2.19
CA THR A 188 14.94 -17.14 1.40
C THR A 188 15.59 -15.76 1.27
N ASN A 189 16.87 -15.68 1.59
CA ASN A 189 17.66 -14.52 1.27
C ASN A 189 18.35 -14.77 -0.07
N PHE A 190 17.97 -13.98 -1.06
CA PHE A 190 18.65 -14.00 -2.34
C PHE A 190 19.89 -13.11 -2.24
N GLU A 191 21.05 -13.73 -2.13
CA GLU A 191 22.31 -13.04 -2.04
C GLU A 191 23.12 -13.21 -3.32
N PHE A 192 23.51 -12.13 -3.93
CA PHE A 192 24.62 -12.09 -4.86
C PHE A 192 25.35 -10.76 -4.70
N ASP A 193 26.67 -10.81 -4.90
CA ASP A 193 27.54 -9.66 -4.69
C ASP A 193 27.35 -8.63 -5.81
N SER A 194 26.86 -7.44 -5.48
CA SER A 194 26.63 -6.36 -6.44
C SER A 194 26.66 -5.00 -5.77
N GLU A 195 27.43 -4.07 -6.33
CA GLU A 195 27.40 -2.66 -5.94
C GLU A 195 26.15 -1.92 -6.45
N PHE A 196 25.36 -2.51 -7.34
CA PHE A 196 24.28 -1.84 -8.04
C PHE A 196 22.89 -2.30 -7.63
N GLN A 197 22.77 -3.52 -7.15
CA GLN A 197 21.50 -4.11 -6.75
C GLN A 197 21.60 -4.63 -5.30
N THR A 198 20.64 -4.23 -4.48
CA THR A 198 20.43 -4.82 -3.15
C THR A 198 19.36 -5.91 -3.26
N PRO A 199 19.47 -7.02 -2.51
CA PRO A 199 18.42 -8.05 -2.46
C PRO A 199 17.14 -7.55 -1.80
N ASP A 200 17.21 -6.48 -1.04
CA ASP A 200 16.07 -5.82 -0.40
C ASP A 200 15.20 -5.09 -1.44
N ALA A 201 13.94 -5.52 -1.60
CA ALA A 201 13.00 -4.93 -2.54
C ALA A 201 12.69 -3.45 -2.25
N SER A 202 12.88 -3.00 -1.01
CA SER A 202 12.70 -1.61 -0.57
C SER A 202 14.03 -0.88 -0.39
N GLY A 203 15.16 -1.54 -0.61
CA GLY A 203 16.50 -0.99 -0.49
C GLY A 203 16.88 -0.05 -1.63
N PRO A 204 17.96 0.72 -1.49
CA PRO A 204 18.41 1.69 -2.47
C PRO A 204 19.14 1.02 -3.65
N SER A 205 18.51 0.11 -4.37
CA SER A 205 19.09 -0.43 -5.61
C SER A 205 19.33 0.68 -6.62
N ARG A 206 20.53 0.71 -7.20
CA ARG A 206 20.93 1.69 -8.23
C ARG A 206 20.39 1.32 -9.61
N VAL A 207 19.95 0.06 -9.77
CA VAL A 207 19.33 -0.47 -10.99
C VAL A 207 18.07 -1.26 -10.64
N PHE A 208 17.08 -1.19 -11.50
CA PHE A 208 15.88 -1.99 -11.41
C PHE A 208 16.04 -3.26 -12.26
N VAL A 209 15.91 -4.42 -11.63
CA VAL A 209 16.00 -5.73 -12.31
C VAL A 209 14.71 -6.50 -12.03
N PRO A 210 13.76 -6.56 -12.99
CA PRO A 210 12.51 -7.31 -12.81
C PRO A 210 12.80 -8.81 -12.78
N ARG A 211 12.18 -9.51 -11.84
CA ARG A 211 12.22 -10.98 -11.70
C ARG A 211 10.87 -11.50 -11.24
N SER A 212 10.51 -12.71 -11.66
CA SER A 212 9.41 -13.45 -11.04
C SER A 212 9.87 -14.12 -9.75
N PHE A 213 8.95 -14.36 -8.84
CA PHE A 213 9.28 -14.84 -7.50
C PHE A 213 9.91 -16.23 -7.49
N ASP A 214 9.57 -17.13 -8.41
CA ASP A 214 10.21 -18.44 -8.57
C ASP A 214 11.71 -18.37 -8.93
N GLN A 215 12.18 -17.22 -9.41
CA GLN A 215 13.59 -16.98 -9.71
C GLN A 215 14.41 -16.52 -8.48
N ILE A 216 13.74 -16.04 -7.42
CA ILE A 216 14.41 -15.45 -6.26
C ILE A 216 14.11 -16.17 -4.95
N THR A 217 13.07 -17.00 -4.88
CA THR A 217 12.70 -17.76 -3.70
C THR A 217 12.07 -19.10 -4.06
N LYS A 218 12.31 -20.12 -3.25
CA LYS A 218 11.65 -21.42 -3.35
C LYS A 218 10.41 -21.53 -2.47
N SER A 219 10.42 -20.85 -1.32
CA SER A 219 9.31 -20.84 -0.36
C SER A 219 8.21 -19.85 -0.69
N GLY A 220 8.48 -18.88 -1.57
CA GLY A 220 7.63 -17.73 -1.79
C GLY A 220 7.89 -16.56 -0.83
N ALA A 221 8.67 -16.77 0.23
CA ALA A 221 9.00 -15.73 1.22
C ALA A 221 10.45 -15.25 1.09
N LEU A 222 10.69 -13.99 1.45
CA LEU A 222 12.01 -13.36 1.52
C LEU A 222 12.23 -12.79 2.93
N GLY A 223 13.50 -12.68 3.37
CA GLY A 223 13.84 -12.15 4.70
C GLY A 223 13.67 -13.17 5.82
N HIS A 224 13.21 -12.73 6.99
CA HIS A 224 13.23 -13.48 8.24
C HIS A 224 11.83 -13.61 8.90
N PRO A 225 10.86 -14.29 8.26
CA PRO A 225 9.51 -14.43 8.82
C PRO A 225 9.50 -15.19 10.16
N GLU A 226 10.48 -16.06 10.43
CA GLU A 226 10.64 -16.82 11.68
C GLU A 226 10.84 -15.94 12.93
N THR A 227 11.25 -14.69 12.74
CA THR A 227 11.47 -13.72 13.84
C THR A 227 10.23 -12.92 14.21
N ALA A 228 9.11 -13.15 13.52
CA ALA A 228 7.87 -12.42 13.70
C ALA A 228 7.22 -12.65 15.07
N THR A 229 6.65 -11.60 15.65
CA THR A 229 5.86 -11.68 16.89
C THR A 229 4.61 -10.79 16.82
N VAL A 230 3.64 -11.09 17.69
CA VAL A 230 2.40 -10.31 17.85
C VAL A 230 2.69 -8.86 18.26
N GLU A 231 3.66 -8.65 19.15
CA GLU A 231 4.06 -7.33 19.65
C GLU A 231 4.68 -6.46 18.55
N LYS A 232 5.55 -7.06 17.75
CA LYS A 232 6.12 -6.41 16.54
C LYS A 232 5.00 -6.00 15.58
N GLY A 233 4.03 -6.89 15.37
CA GLY A 233 2.86 -6.62 14.53
C GLY A 233 2.04 -5.43 15.00
N GLU A 234 1.76 -5.33 16.30
CA GLU A 234 1.05 -4.17 16.85
C GLU A 234 1.85 -2.88 16.67
N ALA A 235 3.15 -2.90 16.95
CA ALA A 235 4.02 -1.72 16.77
C ALA A 235 4.04 -1.23 15.30
N ILE A 236 4.14 -2.15 14.35
CA ILE A 236 4.10 -1.84 12.91
C ILE A 236 2.77 -1.19 12.52
N LEU A 237 1.65 -1.82 12.89
CA LEU A 237 0.31 -1.33 12.58
C LEU A 237 0.04 0.05 13.19
N GLN A 238 0.50 0.30 14.44
CA GLN A 238 0.38 1.60 15.09
C GLN A 238 1.20 2.67 14.37
N VAL A 239 2.46 2.38 14.05
CA VAL A 239 3.34 3.32 13.33
C VAL A 239 2.77 3.64 11.96
N ALA A 240 2.39 2.64 11.17
CA ALA A 240 1.83 2.85 9.84
C ALA A 240 0.53 3.67 9.88
N THR A 241 -0.36 3.36 10.81
CA THR A 241 -1.61 4.12 11.01
C THR A 241 -1.33 5.58 11.34
N ARG A 242 -0.43 5.84 12.30
CA ARG A 242 -0.07 7.20 12.72
C ARG A 242 0.44 8.05 11.55
N GLU A 243 1.32 7.49 10.72
CA GLU A 243 1.89 8.20 9.57
C GLU A 243 0.83 8.48 8.49
N VAL A 244 -0.09 7.53 8.24
CA VAL A 244 -1.23 7.75 7.34
C VAL A 244 -2.12 8.87 7.86
N VAL A 245 -2.44 8.88 9.15
CA VAL A 245 -3.26 9.93 9.78
C VAL A 245 -2.57 11.29 9.68
N ALA A 246 -1.27 11.36 9.97
CA ALA A 246 -0.49 12.59 9.87
C ALA A 246 -0.49 13.14 8.45
N PHE A 247 -0.24 12.29 7.46
CA PHE A 247 -0.24 12.69 6.06
C PHE A 247 -1.61 13.18 5.59
N VAL A 248 -2.70 12.48 5.89
CA VAL A 248 -4.04 12.88 5.45
C VAL A 248 -4.43 14.24 6.04
N ARG A 249 -4.10 14.49 7.31
CA ARG A 249 -4.32 15.80 7.94
C ARG A 249 -3.50 16.91 7.28
N GLU A 250 -2.27 16.64 6.89
CA GLU A 250 -1.43 17.59 6.16
C GLU A 250 -1.96 17.78 4.73
N PHE A 251 -2.22 16.70 3.99
CA PHE A 251 -2.69 16.70 2.62
C PHE A 251 -4.00 17.50 2.44
N LYS A 252 -4.90 17.40 3.41
CA LYS A 252 -6.14 18.20 3.43
C LYS A 252 -5.87 19.71 3.42
N ARG A 253 -4.76 20.17 3.99
CA ARG A 253 -4.39 21.58 4.13
C ARG A 253 -3.55 22.11 2.99
N TRP A 254 -3.12 21.28 2.07
CA TRP A 254 -2.35 21.75 0.92
C TRP A 254 -3.17 22.78 0.12
N PRO A 255 -2.51 23.85 -0.40
CA PRO A 255 -3.20 24.89 -1.15
C PRO A 255 -3.89 24.31 -2.38
N ALA A 256 -5.01 24.90 -2.77
CA ALA A 256 -5.73 24.48 -3.98
C ALA A 256 -4.85 24.59 -5.23
N ARG A 257 -3.96 25.56 -5.28
CA ARG A 257 -3.02 25.77 -6.40
C ARG A 257 -1.67 26.26 -5.89
N ILE A 258 -0.59 25.67 -6.39
CA ILE A 258 0.76 26.22 -6.19
C ILE A 258 0.89 27.46 -7.08
N LYS A 259 1.05 28.65 -6.49
CA LYS A 259 1.45 29.84 -7.22
C LYS A 259 2.93 29.77 -7.52
N LEU A 260 3.28 29.63 -8.79
CA LEU A 260 4.67 29.77 -9.23
C LEU A 260 5.05 31.26 -9.15
N PRO A 261 6.28 31.60 -8.71
CA PRO A 261 6.77 32.97 -8.82
C PRO A 261 6.81 33.38 -10.29
N GLU A 262 6.48 34.66 -10.55
CA GLU A 262 6.57 35.28 -11.88
C GLU A 262 8.01 35.35 -12.36
#